data_2b3e244d47b5b35241aa685da512d2da
#
_entry.id   2b3e244d47b5b35241aa685da512d2da
#
_cell.length_a   1.000
_cell.length_b   1.000
_cell.length_c   1.000
_cell.angle_alpha   90.00
_cell.angle_beta   90.00
_cell.angle_gamma   90.00
#
_symmetry.space_group_name_H-M   'P 1'
#
loop_
_entity.id
_entity.type
_entity.pdbx_description
1 polymer ?
#
loop_
_entity_poly.entity_id
_entity_poly.type
_entity_poly.pdbx_seq_one_letter_code
_entity_poly.pdbx_strand_id
1 'polypeptide(L)'
;MVSLKRVVPIASAWSLFTVLQPAGLGQNSLSVSKPEADNSVKAELASFAVDKRLQVNLFADESMGIANPVCMRWDARGRLWVLCTWAYPQLKPGAKPNDKLLILEDTNGDAKADKIFTYIDGLNMPTGFALGHGGAYIGNGRELLHVRDTDRKSVV
;
A
#
# COMPACT_ATOMS: atom_id res chain seq x y z
N MET A 1 -23.03 29.22 12.98
CA MET A 1 -24.19 28.43 13.45
C MET A 1 -24.48 27.39 12.35
N VAL A 2 -23.89 26.19 12.43
CA VAL A 2 -24.00 25.15 11.41
C VAL A 2 -24.87 24.06 11.98
N SER A 3 -26.01 23.79 11.31
CA SER A 3 -27.03 22.82 11.72
C SER A 3 -26.62 21.43 11.29
N LEU A 4 -26.44 20.52 12.26
CA LEU A 4 -26.26 19.07 12.03
C LEU A 4 -27.62 18.42 11.85
N LYS A 5 -27.94 17.90 10.67
CA LYS A 5 -29.10 17.04 10.45
C LYS A 5 -28.75 15.60 10.82
N ARG A 6 -29.42 15.07 11.83
CA ARG A 6 -29.38 13.64 12.19
C ARG A 6 -30.07 12.84 11.09
N VAL A 7 -29.37 11.81 10.58
CA VAL A 7 -29.95 10.77 9.73
C VAL A 7 -30.48 9.66 10.63
N VAL A 8 -31.77 9.37 10.54
CA VAL A 8 -32.44 8.30 11.28
C VAL A 8 -32.16 6.97 10.58
N PRO A 9 -31.77 5.89 11.28
CA PRO A 9 -31.59 4.58 10.65
C PRO A 9 -32.94 3.95 10.31
N ILE A 10 -33.09 3.53 9.06
CA ILE A 10 -34.22 2.75 8.57
C ILE A 10 -34.00 1.30 9.03
N ALA A 11 -34.89 0.81 9.88
CA ALA A 11 -34.96 -0.60 10.26
C ALA A 11 -35.46 -1.42 9.07
N SER A 12 -34.61 -2.27 8.47
CA SER A 12 -35.01 -3.23 7.46
C SER A 12 -35.55 -4.49 8.13
N ALA A 13 -36.88 -4.76 7.90
CA ALA A 13 -37.53 -6.00 8.27
C ALA A 13 -36.96 -7.14 7.40
N TRP A 14 -36.39 -8.12 8.03
CA TRP A 14 -35.96 -9.38 7.38
C TRP A 14 -37.17 -10.31 7.30
N SER A 15 -37.72 -10.47 6.08
CA SER A 15 -38.66 -11.52 5.75
C SER A 15 -37.90 -12.84 5.59
N LEU A 16 -38.19 -13.82 6.44
CA LEU A 16 -37.74 -15.19 6.28
C LEU A 16 -38.44 -15.79 5.04
N PHE A 17 -37.70 -15.91 3.95
CA PHE A 17 -38.12 -16.75 2.83
C PHE A 17 -37.55 -18.15 3.03
N THR A 18 -38.38 -19.08 3.45
CA THR A 18 -38.06 -20.51 3.46
C THR A 18 -38.19 -21.01 2.02
N VAL A 19 -37.09 -21.20 1.35
CA VAL A 19 -37.06 -21.87 0.03
C VAL A 19 -36.96 -23.36 0.28
N LEU A 20 -38.06 -24.13 -0.02
CA LEU A 20 -38.01 -25.58 -0.14
C LEU A 20 -37.04 -25.93 -1.29
N GLN A 21 -35.92 -26.55 -0.98
CA GLN A 21 -35.05 -27.12 -2.00
C GLN A 21 -35.58 -28.49 -2.42
N PRO A 22 -35.76 -28.74 -3.74
CA PRO A 22 -36.03 -30.10 -4.20
C PRO A 22 -34.74 -30.93 -4.06
N ALA A 23 -34.85 -32.08 -3.44
CA ALA A 23 -33.81 -33.07 -3.33
C ALA A 23 -33.43 -33.63 -4.72
N GLY A 24 -32.11 -33.58 -5.06
CA GLY A 24 -31.54 -34.47 -6.04
C GLY A 24 -31.45 -33.99 -7.48
N LEU A 25 -30.54 -33.06 -7.77
CA LEU A 25 -29.78 -33.08 -9.02
C LEU A 25 -28.33 -32.84 -8.65
N GLY A 26 -27.48 -33.87 -8.86
CA GLY A 26 -26.04 -33.75 -8.66
C GLY A 26 -25.48 -32.62 -9.50
N GLN A 27 -25.10 -31.52 -8.83
CA GLN A 27 -24.31 -30.51 -9.45
C GLN A 27 -22.90 -31.06 -9.64
N ASN A 28 -22.60 -31.65 -10.79
CA ASN A 28 -21.25 -31.74 -11.30
C ASN A 28 -20.76 -30.30 -11.49
N SER A 29 -20.21 -29.72 -10.43
CA SER A 29 -19.41 -28.49 -10.58
C SER A 29 -18.16 -28.89 -11.36
N LEU A 30 -18.21 -28.69 -12.67
CA LEU A 30 -16.99 -28.59 -13.47
C LEU A 30 -16.24 -27.38 -12.90
N SER A 31 -15.35 -27.65 -11.95
CA SER A 31 -14.35 -26.67 -11.53
C SER A 31 -13.41 -26.47 -12.72
N VAL A 32 -13.78 -25.56 -13.62
CA VAL A 32 -12.83 -25.00 -14.57
C VAL A 32 -11.85 -24.23 -13.71
N SER A 33 -10.71 -24.85 -13.38
CA SER A 33 -9.60 -24.15 -12.78
C SER A 33 -9.20 -23.05 -13.75
N LYS A 34 -9.50 -21.78 -13.39
CA LYS A 34 -8.96 -20.64 -14.10
C LYS A 34 -7.44 -20.83 -14.10
N PRO A 35 -6.75 -20.78 -15.26
CA PRO A 35 -5.30 -20.85 -15.27
C PRO A 35 -4.77 -19.84 -14.26
N GLU A 36 -3.88 -20.29 -13.38
CA GLU A 36 -3.22 -19.41 -12.43
C GLU A 36 -2.50 -18.34 -13.24
N ALA A 37 -2.82 -17.07 -12.97
CA ALA A 37 -2.20 -15.97 -13.69
C ALA A 37 -0.70 -15.95 -13.36
N ASP A 38 0.14 -15.84 -14.36
CA ASP A 38 1.57 -15.61 -14.15
C ASP A 38 1.77 -14.20 -13.58
N ASN A 39 2.02 -14.13 -12.27
CA ASN A 39 2.27 -12.89 -11.52
C ASN A 39 3.78 -12.60 -11.40
N SER A 40 4.61 -13.18 -12.26
CA SER A 40 6.03 -12.84 -12.29
C SER A 40 6.24 -11.39 -12.73
N VAL A 41 7.28 -10.76 -12.22
CA VAL A 41 7.70 -9.41 -12.63
C VAL A 41 7.85 -9.32 -14.16
N LYS A 42 8.37 -10.37 -14.80
CA LYS A 42 8.54 -10.41 -16.24
C LYS A 42 7.20 -10.39 -16.99
N ALA A 43 6.22 -11.18 -16.53
CA ALA A 43 4.89 -11.21 -17.13
C ALA A 43 4.17 -9.87 -16.92
N GLU A 44 4.29 -9.29 -15.75
CA GLU A 44 3.70 -8.00 -15.43
C GLU A 44 4.30 -6.88 -16.30
N LEU A 45 5.62 -6.76 -16.39
CA LEU A 45 6.28 -5.80 -17.25
C LEU A 45 5.87 -5.95 -18.73
N ALA A 46 5.73 -7.18 -19.22
CA ALA A 46 5.31 -7.45 -20.59
C ALA A 46 3.83 -7.09 -20.85
N SER A 47 3.02 -6.96 -19.81
CA SER A 47 1.59 -6.62 -19.93
C SER A 47 1.32 -5.14 -20.14
N PHE A 48 2.30 -4.25 -19.87
CA PHE A 48 2.11 -2.81 -20.04
C PHE A 48 2.06 -2.41 -21.52
N ALA A 49 0.97 -1.76 -21.91
CA ALA A 49 0.85 -1.12 -23.21
C ALA A 49 1.12 0.39 -23.06
N VAL A 50 2.29 0.83 -23.49
CA VAL A 50 2.73 2.23 -23.37
C VAL A 50 2.98 2.85 -24.74
N ASP A 51 2.98 4.19 -24.81
CA ASP A 51 3.38 4.94 -26.00
C ASP A 51 4.82 4.58 -26.40
N LYS A 52 5.11 4.54 -27.71
CA LYS A 52 6.43 4.18 -28.27
C LYS A 52 7.61 5.02 -27.74
N ARG A 53 7.33 6.21 -27.22
CA ARG A 53 8.30 7.14 -26.63
C ARG A 53 8.62 6.83 -25.17
N LEU A 54 7.87 5.92 -24.54
CA LEU A 54 7.99 5.58 -23.13
C LEU A 54 8.51 4.15 -22.97
N GLN A 55 9.22 3.93 -21.88
CA GLN A 55 9.70 2.62 -21.47
C GLN A 55 9.26 2.36 -20.03
N VAL A 56 8.83 1.15 -19.74
CA VAL A 56 8.52 0.70 -18.37
C VAL A 56 9.65 -0.20 -17.90
N ASN A 57 10.14 0.03 -16.70
CA ASN A 57 11.10 -0.82 -16.03
C ASN A 57 10.69 -1.00 -14.56
N LEU A 58 11.20 -2.05 -13.92
CA LEU A 58 11.07 -2.26 -12.49
C LEU A 58 12.08 -1.39 -11.76
N PHE A 59 11.61 -0.47 -10.91
CA PHE A 59 12.49 0.36 -10.08
C PHE A 59 12.88 -0.33 -8.78
N ALA A 60 11.92 -1.00 -8.12
CA ALA A 60 12.12 -1.74 -6.87
C ALA A 60 10.98 -2.73 -6.67
N ASP A 61 11.22 -3.78 -5.90
CA ASP A 61 10.24 -4.81 -5.51
C ASP A 61 10.38 -5.19 -4.04
N GLU A 62 9.62 -6.19 -3.61
CA GLU A 62 9.56 -6.68 -2.24
C GLU A 62 10.89 -7.28 -1.74
N SER A 63 11.78 -7.70 -2.65
CA SER A 63 13.12 -8.22 -2.28
C SER A 63 13.98 -7.17 -1.58
N MET A 64 13.68 -5.88 -1.81
CA MET A 64 14.31 -4.75 -1.13
C MET A 64 13.66 -4.42 0.23
N GLY A 65 12.70 -5.21 0.71
CA GLY A 65 12.01 -4.97 1.97
C GLY A 65 10.87 -3.96 1.90
N ILE A 66 10.30 -3.76 0.73
CA ILE A 66 9.06 -3.02 0.53
C ILE A 66 7.88 -3.96 0.84
N ALA A 67 6.87 -3.47 1.54
CA ALA A 67 5.64 -4.22 1.79
C ALA A 67 4.42 -3.31 1.78
N ASN A 68 3.38 -3.70 1.05
CA ASN A 68 2.12 -2.95 0.93
C ASN A 68 2.33 -1.43 0.84
N PRO A 69 2.94 -0.91 -0.23
CA PRO A 69 3.18 0.52 -0.38
C PRO A 69 1.85 1.28 -0.49
N VAL A 70 1.58 2.20 0.45
CA VAL A 70 0.34 2.98 0.51
C VAL A 70 0.48 4.37 -0.08
N CYS A 71 1.70 4.89 -0.13
CA CYS A 71 1.98 6.22 -0.68
C CYS A 71 3.44 6.30 -1.14
N MET A 72 3.68 6.97 -2.28
CA MET A 72 5.02 7.19 -2.82
C MET A 72 5.20 8.64 -3.28
N ARG A 73 6.41 9.18 -3.13
CA ARG A 73 6.80 10.52 -3.61
C ARG A 73 8.25 10.54 -4.01
N TRP A 74 8.56 11.23 -5.09
CA TRP A 74 9.93 11.59 -5.43
C TRP A 74 10.33 12.87 -4.70
N ASP A 75 11.56 12.91 -4.20
CA ASP A 75 12.14 14.15 -3.68
C ASP A 75 12.94 14.91 -4.77
N ALA A 76 13.42 16.09 -4.42
CA ALA A 76 14.19 16.94 -5.33
C ALA A 76 15.56 16.35 -5.76
N ARG A 77 16.02 15.30 -5.09
CA ARG A 77 17.26 14.57 -5.41
C ARG A 77 17.02 13.35 -6.29
N GLY A 78 15.76 13.09 -6.68
CA GLY A 78 15.41 11.91 -7.46
C GLY A 78 15.33 10.62 -6.63
N ARG A 79 15.20 10.69 -5.30
CA ARG A 79 15.00 9.51 -4.45
C ARG A 79 13.52 9.23 -4.27
N LEU A 80 13.15 7.96 -4.30
CA LEU A 80 11.78 7.53 -4.10
C LEU A 80 11.53 7.28 -2.61
N TRP A 81 10.58 8.02 -2.04
CA TRP A 81 10.10 7.80 -0.69
C TRP A 81 8.87 6.91 -0.75
N VAL A 82 8.84 5.84 0.05
CA VAL A 82 7.79 4.83 0.03
C VAL A 82 7.28 4.58 1.44
N LEU A 83 6.00 4.86 1.67
CA LEU A 83 5.33 4.56 2.93
C LEU A 83 4.75 3.16 2.85
N CYS A 84 5.24 2.27 3.70
CA CYS A 84 4.91 0.86 3.72
C CYS A 84 4.15 0.49 4.98
N THR A 85 3.19 -0.44 4.87
CA THR A 85 2.46 -0.99 6.00
C THR A 85 2.51 -2.51 6.03
N TRP A 86 3.08 -3.07 7.10
CA TRP A 86 3.04 -4.51 7.41
C TRP A 86 1.83 -4.85 8.26
N ALA A 87 1.25 -3.86 8.94
CA ALA A 87 0.13 -4.05 9.85
C ALA A 87 -1.23 -4.13 9.15
N TYR A 88 -1.32 -3.74 7.87
CA TYR A 88 -2.58 -3.76 7.12
C TYR A 88 -3.18 -5.18 7.01
N PRO A 89 -4.51 -5.39 7.17
CA PRO A 89 -5.54 -4.35 7.40
C PRO A 89 -5.69 -3.92 8.87
N GLN A 90 -5.02 -4.58 9.79
CA GLN A 90 -5.01 -4.18 11.20
C GLN A 90 -3.84 -4.80 11.96
N LEU A 91 -3.35 -4.08 12.95
CA LEU A 91 -2.35 -4.59 13.86
C LEU A 91 -2.96 -5.69 14.75
N LYS A 92 -2.32 -6.85 14.84
CA LYS A 92 -2.76 -7.94 15.71
C LYS A 92 -2.68 -7.51 17.19
N PRO A 93 -3.63 -7.95 18.06
CA PRO A 93 -3.57 -7.65 19.48
C PRO A 93 -2.22 -8.04 20.09
N GLY A 94 -1.60 -7.11 20.82
CA GLY A 94 -0.29 -7.31 21.44
C GLY A 94 0.92 -7.19 20.50
N ALA A 95 0.72 -7.03 19.20
CA ALA A 95 1.82 -6.75 18.27
C ALA A 95 2.29 -5.30 18.40
N LYS A 96 3.59 -5.08 18.18
CA LYS A 96 4.15 -3.74 18.11
C LYS A 96 3.99 -3.16 16.72
N PRO A 97 3.70 -1.85 16.58
CA PRO A 97 3.74 -1.16 15.30
C PRO A 97 5.10 -1.33 14.62
N ASN A 98 5.10 -1.60 13.30
CA ASN A 98 6.33 -1.84 12.54
C ASN A 98 6.28 -1.27 11.12
N ASP A 99 5.29 -0.45 10.82
CA ASP A 99 5.17 0.21 9.52
C ASP A 99 6.28 1.26 9.37
N LYS A 100 6.68 1.54 8.13
CA LYS A 100 7.90 2.30 7.86
C LYS A 100 7.71 3.30 6.72
N LEU A 101 8.46 4.39 6.80
CA LEU A 101 8.77 5.24 5.65
C LEU A 101 10.20 4.93 5.21
N LEU A 102 10.32 4.49 3.97
CA LEU A 102 11.57 4.08 3.35
C LEU A 102 12.00 5.12 2.31
N ILE A 103 13.31 5.21 2.08
CA ILE A 103 13.89 6.00 0.99
C ILE A 103 14.69 5.06 0.10
N LEU A 104 14.39 5.05 -1.19
CA LEU A 104 15.06 4.25 -2.20
C LEU A 104 15.85 5.19 -3.12
N GLU A 105 17.06 4.79 -3.44
CA GLU A 105 17.99 5.57 -4.26
C GLU A 105 18.57 4.71 -5.38
N ASP A 106 18.58 5.27 -6.58
CA ASP A 106 19.34 4.79 -7.73
C ASP A 106 20.65 5.59 -7.77
N THR A 107 21.76 4.97 -7.35
CA THR A 107 23.04 5.68 -7.26
C THR A 107 23.89 5.56 -8.53
N ASN A 108 23.56 4.62 -9.42
CA ASN A 108 24.29 4.33 -10.64
C ASN A 108 23.60 4.86 -11.91
N GLY A 109 22.33 5.31 -11.81
CA GLY A 109 21.56 5.91 -12.91
C GLY A 109 21.00 4.90 -13.91
N ASP A 110 20.79 3.63 -13.48
CA ASP A 110 20.24 2.59 -14.35
C ASP A 110 18.70 2.47 -14.26
N ALA A 111 18.07 3.41 -13.56
CA ALA A 111 16.63 3.47 -13.28
C ALA A 111 16.13 2.31 -12.41
N LYS A 112 16.99 1.75 -11.56
CA LYS A 112 16.66 0.77 -10.53
C LYS A 112 17.24 1.24 -9.20
N ALA A 113 16.51 1.02 -8.12
CA ALA A 113 17.02 1.30 -6.80
C ALA A 113 18.13 0.30 -6.45
N ASP A 114 19.27 0.79 -6.00
CA ASP A 114 20.38 -0.03 -5.49
C ASP A 114 20.65 0.19 -4.00
N LYS A 115 20.00 1.21 -3.40
CA LYS A 115 20.06 1.47 -1.96
C LYS A 115 18.68 1.70 -1.39
N ILE A 116 18.51 1.26 -0.13
CA ILE A 116 17.31 1.48 0.65
C ILE A 116 17.67 1.91 2.06
N PHE A 117 16.94 2.90 2.58
CA PHE A 117 17.11 3.44 3.91
C PHE A 117 15.78 3.47 4.63
N THR A 118 15.76 3.11 5.91
CA THR A 118 14.61 3.35 6.77
C THR A 118 14.70 4.77 7.31
N TYR A 119 13.78 5.65 6.90
CA TYR A 119 13.71 7.02 7.42
C TYR A 119 13.07 7.06 8.80
N ILE A 120 12.00 6.32 9.00
CA ILE A 120 11.36 6.08 10.29
C ILE A 120 10.67 4.72 10.28
N ASP A 121 10.66 4.04 11.41
CA ASP A 121 9.92 2.81 11.69
C ASP A 121 8.96 2.98 12.88
N GLY A 122 8.28 1.90 13.24
CA GLY A 122 7.34 1.90 14.36
C GLY A 122 6.07 2.71 14.11
N LEU A 123 5.76 3.04 12.85
CA LEU A 123 4.49 3.66 12.48
C LEU A 123 3.33 2.67 12.66
N ASN A 124 2.14 3.19 12.92
CA ASN A 124 0.93 2.41 13.12
C ASN A 124 -0.14 2.78 12.10
N MET A 125 -0.32 1.94 11.10
CA MET A 125 -1.32 2.13 10.05
C MET A 125 -1.24 3.53 9.39
N PRO A 126 -0.08 3.93 8.87
CA PRO A 126 0.05 5.21 8.20
C PRO A 126 -0.73 5.22 6.90
N THR A 127 -1.34 6.35 6.56
CA THR A 127 -2.25 6.49 5.41
C THR A 127 -1.66 7.31 4.26
N GLY A 128 -0.66 8.12 4.53
CA GLY A 128 -0.01 8.95 3.53
C GLY A 128 1.01 9.88 4.13
N PHE A 129 1.81 10.53 3.27
CA PHE A 129 2.78 11.53 3.71
C PHE A 129 2.97 12.64 2.67
N ALA A 130 3.55 13.76 3.12
CA ALA A 130 4.02 14.85 2.29
C ALA A 130 5.41 15.30 2.74
N LEU A 131 6.29 15.59 1.78
CA LEU A 131 7.62 16.14 2.07
C LEU A 131 7.52 17.65 2.30
N GLY A 132 8.23 18.15 3.31
CA GLY A 132 8.25 19.59 3.60
C GLY A 132 9.02 19.93 4.86
N HIS A 133 9.47 21.17 4.93
CA HIS A 133 10.19 21.73 6.08
C HIS A 133 11.38 20.89 6.58
N GLY A 134 12.12 20.29 5.64
CA GLY A 134 13.30 19.45 5.94
C GLY A 134 12.96 18.07 6.51
N GLY A 135 11.76 17.54 6.22
CA GLY A 135 11.31 16.25 6.69
C GLY A 135 10.05 15.78 6.00
N ALA A 136 9.31 14.91 6.68
CA ALA A 136 8.05 14.35 6.22
C ALA A 136 6.92 14.58 7.21
N TYR A 137 5.76 14.98 6.72
CA TYR A 137 4.50 14.97 7.44
C TYR A 137 3.81 13.65 7.16
N ILE A 138 3.49 12.87 8.18
CA ILE A 138 2.96 11.51 8.05
C ILE A 138 1.65 11.40 8.80
N GLY A 139 0.57 11.00 8.11
CA GLY A 139 -0.68 10.61 8.74
C GLY A 139 -0.52 9.22 9.36
N ASN A 140 -0.42 9.13 10.68
CA ASN A 140 -0.13 7.90 11.43
C ASN A 140 -1.30 7.55 12.36
N GLY A 141 -2.23 6.72 11.88
CA GLY A 141 -3.44 6.42 12.62
C GLY A 141 -4.27 7.69 12.86
N ARG A 142 -4.34 8.13 14.12
CA ARG A 142 -5.08 9.35 14.54
C ARG A 142 -4.21 10.59 14.68
N GLU A 143 -2.94 10.49 14.35
CA GLU A 143 -1.95 11.55 14.56
C GLU A 143 -1.38 12.03 13.24
N LEU A 144 -1.03 13.31 13.18
CA LEU A 144 -0.19 13.88 12.14
C LEU A 144 1.20 14.11 12.73
N LEU A 145 2.17 13.35 12.26
CA LEU A 145 3.56 13.45 12.69
C LEU A 145 4.33 14.36 11.73
N HIS A 146 5.22 15.19 12.26
CA HIS A 146 6.27 15.83 11.46
C HIS A 146 7.62 15.25 11.90
N VAL A 147 8.25 14.49 11.02
CA VAL A 147 9.49 13.78 11.29
C VAL A 147 10.61 14.46 10.53
N ARG A 148 11.69 14.82 11.23
CA ARG A 148 12.86 15.45 10.66
C ARG A 148 14.11 14.66 11.06
N ASP A 149 15.04 14.55 10.13
CA ASP A 149 16.39 14.08 10.42
C ASP A 149 17.18 15.24 11.08
N THR A 150 17.38 15.15 12.39
CA THR A 150 18.03 16.20 13.17
C THR A 150 19.54 16.01 13.30
N ASP A 151 20.03 14.80 13.12
CA ASP A 151 21.46 14.47 13.24
C ASP A 151 22.15 14.31 11.87
N ARG A 152 21.36 14.43 10.78
CA ARG A 152 21.82 14.28 9.38
C ARG A 152 22.54 12.96 9.10
N LYS A 153 22.25 11.94 9.90
CA LYS A 153 22.80 10.59 9.72
C LYS A 153 21.91 9.70 8.85
N SER A 154 20.61 9.98 8.78
CA SER A 154 19.74 9.35 7.78
C SER A 154 20.00 10.03 6.46
N VAL A 155 21.01 9.60 5.79
CA VAL A 155 21.46 9.92 4.43
C VAL A 155 20.62 10.98 3.71
N VAL A 156 20.88 12.20 4.01
CA VAL A 156 20.28 13.35 3.35
C VAL A 156 21.35 14.06 2.52
#